data_4550abcee3fa71ded6151f121b86146a
#
_entry.id   4550abcee3fa71ded6151f121b86146a
#
_cell.length_a   1.000
_cell.length_b   1.000
_cell.length_c   1.000
_cell.angle_alpha   90.00
_cell.angle_beta   90.00
_cell.angle_gamma   90.00
#
_symmetry.space_group_name_H-M   'P 1'
#
loop_
_entity.id
_entity.type
_entity.pdbx_description
1 polymer ?
#
loop_
_entity_poly.entity_id
_entity_poly.type
_entity_poly.pdbx_seq_one_letter_code
_entity_poly.pdbx_strand_id
1 'polypeptide(L)'
;MRPKYLVLVVLALFVLVSTSSGQMAAKEKPWSFKASYIEACSCDLFCPCYFNTHPDKDFCKFNAAVKIEKANYGNVKLDGMKVWISGDLGGDWSKGDMKAAIFTFEPSASKEQVDAAMKIFPQIYPAKWGAVIASDRAPIVWEKGGKTANAKLGDGQGEVSLSVVTGNDGKSPVVIKNLTFWGSKKNNGFVMAKSKHHYKGHELDFAFEDANGFLIEIESSGGGQ
;
A
#
# COMPACT_ATOMS: atom_id res chain seq x y z
N MET A 1 -26.11 75.77 39.76
CA MET A 1 -25.95 75.58 38.28
C MET A 1 -24.94 74.51 38.07
N ARG A 2 -25.34 73.34 37.54
CA ARG A 2 -24.46 72.19 37.28
C ARG A 2 -24.35 72.01 35.74
N PRO A 3 -23.14 71.88 35.14
CA PRO A 3 -23.02 71.67 33.72
C PRO A 3 -23.25 70.21 33.40
N LYS A 4 -24.04 69.93 32.35
CA LYS A 4 -24.29 68.60 31.79
C LYS A 4 -23.14 68.23 30.84
N TYR A 5 -22.42 67.20 31.16
CA TYR A 5 -21.42 66.60 30.22
C TYR A 5 -22.12 65.72 29.22
N LEU A 6 -22.04 66.07 27.95
CA LEU A 6 -22.49 65.34 26.81
C LEU A 6 -21.38 64.32 26.46
N VAL A 7 -21.63 63.01 26.70
CA VAL A 7 -20.71 61.96 26.33
C VAL A 7 -21.03 61.55 24.91
N LEU A 8 -20.16 61.86 23.95
CA LEU A 8 -20.18 61.35 22.57
C LEU A 8 -19.57 59.95 22.52
N VAL A 9 -20.40 58.93 22.36
CA VAL A 9 -19.97 57.56 22.10
C VAL A 9 -19.71 57.43 20.60
N VAL A 10 -18.44 57.41 20.21
CA VAL A 10 -18.03 57.08 18.83
C VAL A 10 -18.00 55.56 18.71
N LEU A 11 -18.99 54.97 18.03
CA LEU A 11 -19.01 53.56 17.65
C LEU A 11 -18.05 53.36 16.46
N ALA A 12 -16.86 52.84 16.69
CA ALA A 12 -15.96 52.39 15.64
C ALA A 12 -16.42 51.01 15.16
N LEU A 13 -17.08 50.98 14.01
CA LEU A 13 -17.36 49.71 13.30
C LEU A 13 -16.04 49.13 12.72
N PHE A 14 -15.46 48.16 13.41
CA PHE A 14 -14.42 47.33 12.83
C PHE A 14 -15.08 46.32 11.85
N VAL A 15 -15.02 46.63 10.56
CA VAL A 15 -15.34 45.67 9.51
C VAL A 15 -14.18 44.67 9.44
N LEU A 16 -14.33 43.49 10.07
CA LEU A 16 -13.45 42.34 9.90
C LEU A 16 -13.66 41.80 8.48
N VAL A 17 -12.84 42.24 7.54
CA VAL A 17 -12.71 41.60 6.23
C VAL A 17 -12.02 40.27 6.46
N SER A 18 -12.79 39.21 6.63
CA SER A 18 -12.30 37.81 6.60
C SER A 18 -11.86 37.50 5.19
N THR A 19 -10.58 37.72 4.89
CA THR A 19 -9.95 37.14 3.69
C THR A 19 -9.88 35.63 3.88
N SER A 20 -10.91 34.92 3.48
CA SER A 20 -10.82 33.47 3.27
C SER A 20 -9.84 33.26 2.12
N SER A 21 -8.56 33.09 2.44
CA SER A 21 -7.60 32.49 1.53
C SER A 21 -8.06 31.07 1.25
N GLY A 22 -8.87 30.90 0.22
CA GLY A 22 -9.19 29.62 -0.35
C GLY A 22 -7.88 28.95 -0.73
N GLN A 23 -7.40 28.06 0.13
CA GLN A 23 -6.26 27.20 -0.15
C GLN A 23 -6.71 26.32 -1.29
N MET A 24 -6.41 26.72 -2.54
CA MET A 24 -6.61 25.87 -3.71
C MET A 24 -5.83 24.58 -3.46
N ALA A 25 -6.53 23.48 -3.25
CA ALA A 25 -5.91 22.17 -3.14
C ALA A 25 -5.00 22.01 -4.36
N ALA A 26 -3.71 21.80 -4.14
CA ALA A 26 -2.76 21.65 -5.22
C ALA A 26 -3.24 20.48 -6.08
N LYS A 27 -3.45 20.74 -7.37
CA LYS A 27 -3.88 19.75 -8.35
C LYS A 27 -2.97 18.53 -8.28
N GLU A 28 -3.54 17.35 -8.12
CA GLU A 28 -2.77 16.12 -8.05
C GLU A 28 -2.01 15.87 -9.36
N LYS A 29 -0.71 15.56 -9.26
CA LYS A 29 0.10 15.27 -10.45
C LYS A 29 -0.39 14.00 -11.13
N PRO A 30 -0.37 13.92 -12.46
CA PRO A 30 -0.68 12.68 -13.17
C PRO A 30 0.32 11.59 -12.77
N TRP A 31 -0.19 10.37 -12.61
CA TRP A 31 0.64 9.23 -12.28
C TRP A 31 0.20 7.98 -13.03
N SER A 32 1.15 7.07 -13.24
CA SER A 32 0.90 5.72 -13.73
C SER A 32 1.70 4.71 -12.91
N PHE A 33 1.22 3.48 -12.83
CA PHE A 33 1.83 2.43 -12.03
C PHE A 33 1.55 1.07 -12.66
N LYS A 34 2.62 0.36 -13.01
CA LYS A 34 2.60 -1.04 -13.43
C LYS A 34 3.61 -1.80 -12.61
N ALA A 35 3.16 -2.84 -11.90
CA ALA A 35 4.01 -3.58 -10.97
C ALA A 35 3.61 -5.04 -10.86
N SER A 36 4.61 -5.88 -10.54
CA SER A 36 4.48 -7.29 -10.21
C SER A 36 4.65 -7.48 -8.71
N TYR A 37 3.80 -8.32 -8.13
CA TYR A 37 3.77 -8.61 -6.69
C TYR A 37 4.07 -10.08 -6.44
N ILE A 38 4.88 -10.33 -5.42
CA ILE A 38 4.98 -11.59 -4.68
C ILE A 38 4.35 -11.30 -3.32
N GLU A 39 3.17 -11.84 -3.04
CA GLU A 39 2.42 -11.56 -1.82
C GLU A 39 2.10 -12.83 -1.05
N ALA A 40 2.20 -12.74 0.28
CA ALA A 40 1.86 -13.81 1.21
C ALA A 40 1.12 -13.23 2.41
N CYS A 41 0.13 -13.93 2.91
CA CYS A 41 -0.62 -13.54 4.11
C CYS A 41 -0.87 -14.72 5.04
N SER A 42 -1.28 -14.41 6.27
CA SER A 42 -1.47 -15.36 7.36
C SER A 42 -2.67 -16.30 7.21
N CYS A 43 -3.54 -16.05 6.23
CA CYS A 43 -4.73 -16.86 5.96
C CYS A 43 -4.37 -18.22 5.33
N ASP A 44 -5.32 -19.15 5.37
CA ASP A 44 -5.24 -20.36 4.58
C ASP A 44 -5.46 -20.06 3.08
N LEU A 45 -5.28 -21.00 2.22
CA LEU A 45 -5.44 -20.85 0.79
C LEU A 45 -6.94 -20.92 0.42
N PHE A 46 -7.53 -20.02 -0.29
CA PHE A 46 -7.08 -18.73 -0.82
C PHE A 46 -7.63 -17.62 0.09
N CYS A 47 -6.95 -16.44 0.10
CA CYS A 47 -7.28 -15.30 0.96
C CYS A 47 -8.78 -14.94 0.95
N PRO A 48 -9.57 -15.25 2.01
CA PRO A 48 -11.02 -15.03 2.02
C PRO A 48 -11.39 -13.56 1.99
N CYS A 49 -10.49 -12.71 2.39
CA CYS A 49 -10.67 -11.26 2.46
C CYS A 49 -11.08 -10.63 1.14
N TYR A 50 -10.65 -11.18 -0.01
CA TYR A 50 -11.07 -10.68 -1.32
C TYR A 50 -12.52 -11.02 -1.67
N PHE A 51 -13.20 -11.83 -0.85
CA PHE A 51 -14.59 -12.22 -1.04
C PHE A 51 -15.52 -11.65 0.02
N ASN A 52 -15.08 -11.56 1.27
CA ASN A 52 -15.95 -11.24 2.40
C ASN A 52 -15.38 -10.19 3.38
N THR A 53 -14.19 -9.62 3.08
CA THR A 53 -13.51 -8.62 3.91
C THR A 53 -13.00 -9.12 5.28
N HIS A 54 -13.04 -10.42 5.53
CA HIS A 54 -12.60 -11.03 6.78
C HIS A 54 -11.51 -12.08 6.53
N PRO A 55 -10.38 -12.04 7.25
CA PRO A 55 -9.43 -13.14 7.29
C PRO A 55 -9.99 -14.32 8.07
N ASP A 56 -9.33 -15.50 7.98
CA ASP A 56 -9.66 -16.67 8.79
C ASP A 56 -9.29 -16.53 10.27
N LYS A 57 -8.59 -15.47 10.63
CA LYS A 57 -8.10 -15.18 11.98
C LYS A 57 -8.46 -13.74 12.36
N ASP A 58 -8.31 -13.37 13.64
CA ASP A 58 -8.54 -11.99 14.11
C ASP A 58 -7.45 -11.00 13.68
N PHE A 59 -6.64 -11.38 12.70
CA PHE A 59 -5.57 -10.59 12.12
C PHE A 59 -5.31 -11.02 10.66
N CYS A 60 -4.75 -10.13 9.88
CA CYS A 60 -4.21 -10.45 8.57
C CYS A 60 -2.79 -9.88 8.45
N LYS A 61 -1.81 -10.65 8.88
CA LYS A 61 -0.39 -10.31 8.75
C LYS A 61 0.11 -10.72 7.38
N PHE A 62 0.77 -9.81 6.69
CA PHE A 62 1.16 -10.01 5.29
C PHE A 62 2.55 -9.46 4.97
N ASN A 63 3.12 -9.98 3.90
CA ASN A 63 4.27 -9.44 3.20
C ASN A 63 3.94 -9.32 1.71
N ALA A 64 4.28 -8.19 1.11
CA ALA A 64 4.22 -7.99 -0.33
C ALA A 64 5.55 -7.44 -0.83
N ALA A 65 6.25 -8.20 -1.66
CA ALA A 65 7.42 -7.72 -2.38
C ALA A 65 6.98 -7.23 -3.76
N VAL A 66 7.11 -5.93 -3.98
CA VAL A 66 6.66 -5.22 -5.18
C VAL A 66 7.85 -4.91 -6.06
N LYS A 67 7.80 -5.31 -7.31
CA LYS A 67 8.71 -4.87 -8.37
C LYS A 67 7.97 -3.95 -9.30
N ILE A 68 8.36 -2.69 -9.32
CA ILE A 68 7.78 -1.67 -10.20
C ILE A 68 8.38 -1.83 -11.58
N GLU A 69 7.58 -2.27 -12.55
CA GLU A 69 8.01 -2.44 -13.94
C GLU A 69 8.10 -1.09 -14.65
N LYS A 70 7.08 -0.27 -14.46
CA LYS A 70 7.02 1.09 -15.01
C LYS A 70 6.08 1.95 -14.19
N ALA A 71 6.57 3.07 -13.70
CA ALA A 71 5.73 4.02 -12.98
C ALA A 71 6.29 5.44 -13.02
N ASN A 72 5.40 6.41 -12.88
CA ASN A 72 5.77 7.81 -12.69
C ASN A 72 4.75 8.54 -11.81
N TYR A 73 5.22 9.56 -11.11
CA TYR A 73 4.39 10.57 -10.46
C TYR A 73 4.84 11.95 -10.94
N GLY A 74 4.05 12.58 -11.83
CA GLY A 74 4.53 13.70 -12.61
C GLY A 74 5.78 13.32 -13.43
N ASN A 75 6.87 14.03 -13.22
CA ASN A 75 8.15 13.79 -13.92
C ASN A 75 9.08 12.79 -13.19
N VAL A 76 8.71 12.33 -11.97
CA VAL A 76 9.52 11.39 -11.20
C VAL A 76 9.27 9.98 -11.68
N LYS A 77 10.32 9.33 -12.19
CA LYS A 77 10.27 7.92 -12.64
C LYS A 77 10.60 6.98 -11.50
N LEU A 78 9.86 5.86 -11.43
CA LEU A 78 10.01 4.81 -10.43
C LEU A 78 10.33 3.45 -11.07
N ASP A 79 10.67 3.43 -12.35
CA ASP A 79 10.92 2.20 -13.11
C ASP A 79 12.03 1.36 -12.47
N GLY A 80 11.80 0.08 -12.29
CA GLY A 80 12.76 -0.88 -11.73
C GLY A 80 12.89 -0.87 -10.20
N MET A 81 12.28 0.10 -9.51
CA MET A 81 12.34 0.19 -8.06
C MET A 81 11.61 -1.00 -7.40
N LYS A 82 12.19 -1.54 -6.32
CA LYS A 82 11.53 -2.53 -5.50
C LYS A 82 11.13 -1.93 -4.16
N VAL A 83 9.98 -2.40 -3.67
CA VAL A 83 9.41 -1.99 -2.40
C VAL A 83 8.94 -3.24 -1.67
N TRP A 84 9.26 -3.32 -0.40
CA TRP A 84 8.71 -4.34 0.49
C TRP A 84 7.65 -3.71 1.38
N ILE A 85 6.50 -4.36 1.51
CA ILE A 85 5.41 -3.92 2.37
C ILE A 85 5.09 -5.06 3.33
N SER A 86 5.21 -4.80 4.63
CA SER A 86 4.73 -5.70 5.67
C SER A 86 3.65 -5.01 6.47
N GLY A 87 2.69 -5.76 7.00
CA GLY A 87 1.65 -5.14 7.79
C GLY A 87 0.71 -6.12 8.49
N ASP A 88 -0.24 -5.55 9.18
CA ASP A 88 -1.41 -6.23 9.73
C ASP A 88 -2.67 -5.46 9.31
N LEU A 89 -3.54 -6.10 8.56
CA LEU A 89 -4.83 -5.51 8.15
C LEU A 89 -5.89 -5.58 9.26
N GLY A 90 -5.62 -6.33 10.34
CA GLY A 90 -6.63 -6.62 11.37
C GLY A 90 -7.57 -7.76 10.96
N GLY A 91 -8.65 -7.91 11.71
CA GLY A 91 -9.64 -8.98 11.53
C GLY A 91 -10.86 -8.60 10.67
N ASP A 92 -11.02 -7.36 10.30
CA ASP A 92 -12.14 -6.88 9.46
C ASP A 92 -11.75 -5.59 8.72
N TRP A 93 -11.77 -5.63 7.42
CA TRP A 93 -11.51 -4.43 6.58
C TRP A 93 -12.76 -3.88 5.88
N SER A 94 -13.96 -4.34 6.25
CA SER A 94 -15.22 -3.83 5.69
C SER A 94 -15.39 -2.32 5.88
N LYS A 95 -14.78 -1.76 6.94
CA LYS A 95 -14.77 -0.33 7.25
C LYS A 95 -13.57 0.42 6.67
N GLY A 96 -12.63 -0.29 6.03
CA GLY A 96 -11.39 0.29 5.51
C GLY A 96 -10.39 0.71 6.60
N ASP A 97 -10.59 0.34 7.85
CA ASP A 97 -9.67 0.63 8.96
C ASP A 97 -8.64 -0.51 9.08
N MET A 98 -7.36 -0.18 8.88
CA MET A 98 -6.25 -1.12 8.93
C MET A 98 -5.30 -0.78 10.09
N LYS A 99 -4.61 -1.78 10.65
CA LYS A 99 -3.72 -1.55 11.78
C LYS A 99 -2.43 -0.85 11.38
N ALA A 100 -1.60 -1.48 10.53
CA ALA A 100 -0.28 -0.94 10.20
C ALA A 100 0.22 -1.41 8.83
N ALA A 101 0.98 -0.54 8.18
CA ALA A 101 1.79 -0.85 7.00
C ALA A 101 3.19 -0.28 7.15
N ILE A 102 4.20 -1.09 6.87
CA ILE A 102 5.62 -0.72 6.90
C ILE A 102 6.13 -0.86 5.47
N PHE A 103 6.61 0.26 4.90
CA PHE A 103 7.19 0.31 3.58
C PHE A 103 8.70 0.39 3.70
N THR A 104 9.41 -0.59 3.18
CA THR A 104 10.87 -0.60 3.07
C THR A 104 11.27 -0.47 1.62
N PHE A 105 12.17 0.44 1.31
CA PHE A 105 12.63 0.74 -0.03
C PHE A 105 14.07 0.28 -0.22
N GLU A 106 14.49 0.00 -1.45
CA GLU A 106 15.89 -0.26 -1.75
C GLU A 106 16.79 0.94 -1.37
N PRO A 107 18.03 0.70 -0.92
CA PRO A 107 18.96 1.77 -0.58
C PRO A 107 19.25 2.73 -1.74
N SER A 108 19.13 2.27 -2.98
CA SER A 108 19.31 3.06 -4.21
C SER A 108 18.17 4.04 -4.50
N ALA A 109 16.99 3.87 -3.87
CA ALA A 109 15.86 4.76 -4.08
C ALA A 109 16.13 6.15 -3.51
N SER A 110 16.04 7.19 -4.34
CA SER A 110 16.20 8.56 -3.89
C SER A 110 15.02 8.99 -2.99
N LYS A 111 15.24 10.03 -2.18
CA LYS A 111 14.16 10.61 -1.38
C LYS A 111 12.96 11.02 -2.25
N GLU A 112 13.21 11.63 -3.40
CA GLU A 112 12.18 12.07 -4.34
C GLU A 112 11.36 10.89 -4.88
N GLN A 113 12.02 9.77 -5.20
CA GLN A 113 11.34 8.54 -5.64
C GLN A 113 10.47 7.94 -4.53
N VAL A 114 10.96 7.92 -3.29
CA VAL A 114 10.16 7.45 -2.15
C VAL A 114 8.95 8.34 -1.92
N ASP A 115 9.15 9.66 -1.90
CA ASP A 115 8.05 10.62 -1.73
C ASP A 115 6.99 10.45 -2.85
N ALA A 116 7.43 10.21 -4.09
CA ALA A 116 6.54 9.95 -5.23
C ALA A 116 5.79 8.61 -5.09
N ALA A 117 6.48 7.54 -4.70
CA ALA A 117 5.85 6.24 -4.44
C ALA A 117 4.78 6.34 -3.34
N MET A 118 5.08 7.07 -2.25
CA MET A 118 4.13 7.28 -1.15
C MET A 118 2.96 8.21 -1.50
N LYS A 119 2.94 8.81 -2.70
CA LYS A 119 1.73 9.45 -3.28
C LYS A 119 0.89 8.46 -4.10
N ILE A 120 1.51 7.42 -4.67
CA ILE A 120 0.83 6.40 -5.47
C ILE A 120 0.22 5.31 -4.58
N PHE A 121 0.97 4.79 -3.59
CA PHE A 121 0.52 3.65 -2.78
C PHE A 121 -0.82 3.86 -2.07
N PRO A 122 -1.19 5.03 -1.52
CA PRO A 122 -2.53 5.26 -0.97
C PRO A 122 -3.66 5.18 -2.01
N GLN A 123 -3.35 5.37 -3.30
CA GLN A 123 -4.31 5.21 -4.40
C GLN A 123 -4.49 3.72 -4.76
N ILE A 124 -3.45 2.91 -4.56
CA ILE A 124 -3.52 1.45 -4.73
C ILE A 124 -4.16 0.80 -3.49
N TYR A 125 -3.83 1.26 -2.30
CA TYR A 125 -4.36 0.77 -1.02
C TYR A 125 -5.22 1.83 -0.33
N PRO A 126 -6.47 2.07 -0.81
CA PRO A 126 -7.35 3.13 -0.31
C PRO A 126 -7.95 2.73 1.05
N ALA A 127 -7.12 2.71 2.08
CA ALA A 127 -7.47 2.31 3.44
C ALA A 127 -7.06 3.39 4.45
N LYS A 128 -7.69 3.38 5.62
CA LYS A 128 -7.29 4.17 6.77
C LYS A 128 -6.34 3.36 7.62
N TRP A 129 -5.06 3.61 7.48
CA TRP A 129 -4.03 2.95 8.26
C TRP A 129 -3.87 3.60 9.63
N GLY A 130 -3.86 2.79 10.69
CA GLY A 130 -3.55 3.26 12.05
C GLY A 130 -2.10 3.72 12.17
N ALA A 131 -1.17 3.02 11.51
CA ALA A 131 0.23 3.43 11.40
C ALA A 131 0.78 3.15 9.99
N VAL A 132 1.56 4.10 9.45
CA VAL A 132 2.33 3.93 8.21
C VAL A 132 3.78 4.36 8.48
N ILE A 133 4.72 3.45 8.23
CA ILE A 133 6.15 3.68 8.34
C ILE A 133 6.77 3.51 6.95
N ALA A 134 7.49 4.50 6.46
CA ALA A 134 8.06 4.53 5.11
C ALA A 134 9.51 5.05 5.08
N SER A 135 10.22 4.96 6.21
CA SER A 135 11.58 5.46 6.35
C SER A 135 12.67 4.40 6.19
N ASP A 136 12.30 3.13 6.18
CA ASP A 136 13.25 2.02 6.18
C ASP A 136 13.93 1.86 4.83
N ARG A 137 15.17 1.39 4.88
CA ARG A 137 16.01 1.07 3.73
C ARG A 137 16.68 -0.28 3.94
N ALA A 138 16.45 -1.22 3.02
CA ALA A 138 17.12 -2.51 3.00
C ALA A 138 17.22 -3.06 1.58
N PRO A 139 18.20 -3.90 1.26
CA PRO A 139 18.25 -4.63 -0.01
C PRO A 139 17.00 -5.51 -0.19
N ILE A 140 16.46 -5.56 -1.40
CA ILE A 140 15.30 -6.38 -1.75
C ILE A 140 15.67 -7.30 -2.91
N VAL A 141 15.69 -8.60 -2.66
CA VAL A 141 15.77 -9.64 -3.70
C VAL A 141 14.35 -9.95 -4.15
N TRP A 142 14.16 -10.07 -5.46
CA TRP A 142 12.87 -10.41 -6.07
C TRP A 142 13.09 -11.33 -7.25
N GLU A 143 12.61 -12.57 -7.15
CA GLU A 143 12.84 -13.62 -8.14
C GLU A 143 11.53 -14.35 -8.45
N LYS A 144 11.24 -14.54 -9.73
CA LYS A 144 10.07 -15.27 -10.23
C LYS A 144 10.54 -16.36 -11.20
N GLY A 145 10.30 -17.60 -10.84
CA GLY A 145 10.47 -18.78 -11.70
C GLY A 145 9.14 -19.25 -12.30
N GLY A 146 9.14 -20.44 -12.91
CA GLY A 146 7.91 -21.02 -13.49
C GLY A 146 6.90 -21.49 -12.44
N LYS A 147 7.36 -22.18 -11.39
CA LYS A 147 6.51 -22.74 -10.32
C LYS A 147 6.82 -22.19 -8.93
N THR A 148 7.79 -21.32 -8.82
CA THR A 148 8.19 -20.71 -7.55
C THR A 148 8.43 -19.22 -7.72
N ALA A 149 8.27 -18.48 -6.64
CA ALA A 149 8.73 -17.11 -6.55
C ALA A 149 9.28 -16.85 -5.14
N ASN A 150 10.36 -16.06 -5.08
CA ASN A 150 11.04 -15.79 -3.83
C ASN A 150 11.33 -14.28 -3.72
N ALA A 151 11.16 -13.76 -2.52
CA ALA A 151 11.61 -12.42 -2.20
C ALA A 151 12.26 -12.40 -0.81
N LYS A 152 13.30 -11.58 -0.66
CA LYS A 152 14.02 -11.42 0.61
C LYS A 152 14.23 -9.95 0.89
N LEU A 153 14.11 -9.59 2.15
CA LEU A 153 14.32 -8.26 2.68
C LEU A 153 15.49 -8.25 3.66
N GLY A 154 16.50 -7.43 3.38
CA GLY A 154 17.66 -7.27 4.25
C GLY A 154 18.37 -8.59 4.56
N ASP A 155 19.05 -8.64 5.67
CA ASP A 155 19.77 -9.82 6.15
C ASP A 155 18.84 -10.69 7.04
N GLY A 156 17.74 -11.23 6.45
CA GLY A 156 16.79 -12.07 7.18
C GLY A 156 15.67 -11.31 7.91
N GLN A 157 15.48 -10.03 7.63
CA GLN A 157 14.37 -9.25 8.19
C GLN A 157 13.02 -9.75 7.67
N GLY A 158 12.94 -10.18 6.43
CA GLY A 158 11.73 -10.74 5.83
C GLY A 158 12.03 -11.68 4.68
N GLU A 159 11.20 -12.68 4.52
CA GLU A 159 11.27 -13.61 3.40
C GLU A 159 9.86 -14.03 2.98
N VAL A 160 9.66 -14.20 1.69
CA VAL A 160 8.48 -14.85 1.09
C VAL A 160 8.98 -15.87 0.09
N SER A 161 8.60 -17.14 0.29
CA SER A 161 8.79 -18.23 -0.66
C SER A 161 7.43 -18.75 -1.09
N LEU A 162 7.14 -18.70 -2.39
CA LEU A 162 5.89 -19.18 -2.98
C LEU A 162 6.10 -20.45 -3.79
N SER A 163 5.18 -21.40 -3.61
CA SER A 163 5.00 -22.58 -4.46
C SER A 163 3.67 -22.46 -5.18
N VAL A 164 3.71 -22.26 -6.51
CA VAL A 164 2.50 -22.07 -7.33
C VAL A 164 1.63 -23.33 -7.31
N VAL A 165 0.35 -23.13 -7.04
CA VAL A 165 -0.66 -24.21 -7.12
C VAL A 165 -0.95 -24.49 -8.58
N THR A 166 -0.87 -25.77 -8.96
CA THR A 166 -1.20 -26.23 -10.32
C THR A 166 -2.54 -26.95 -10.35
N GLY A 167 -3.21 -26.88 -11.49
CA GLY A 167 -4.42 -27.66 -11.76
C GLY A 167 -4.17 -29.17 -11.83
N ASN A 168 -5.21 -29.93 -12.18
CA ASN A 168 -5.13 -31.41 -12.26
C ASN A 168 -4.12 -31.92 -13.28
N ASP A 169 -3.71 -31.08 -14.23
CA ASP A 169 -2.66 -31.42 -15.21
C ASP A 169 -1.24 -31.36 -14.61
N GLY A 170 -1.10 -30.89 -13.34
CA GLY A 170 0.16 -30.73 -12.64
C GLY A 170 1.11 -29.69 -13.27
N LYS A 171 0.66 -28.92 -14.23
CA LYS A 171 1.47 -27.99 -15.04
C LYS A 171 0.92 -26.56 -15.05
N SER A 172 -0.36 -26.40 -15.35
CA SER A 172 -1.01 -25.10 -15.49
C SER A 172 -1.26 -24.46 -14.12
N PRO A 173 -0.89 -23.19 -13.91
CA PRO A 173 -1.16 -22.53 -12.65
C PRO A 173 -2.67 -22.33 -12.45
N VAL A 174 -3.14 -22.46 -11.22
CA VAL A 174 -4.50 -22.04 -10.84
C VAL A 174 -4.53 -20.53 -10.76
N VAL A 175 -5.45 -19.90 -11.51
CA VAL A 175 -5.57 -18.44 -11.57
C VAL A 175 -7.00 -18.01 -11.29
N ILE A 176 -7.21 -17.14 -10.31
CA ILE A 176 -8.50 -16.51 -10.03
C ILE A 176 -8.55 -15.19 -10.77
N LYS A 177 -9.49 -15.05 -11.69
CA LYS A 177 -9.71 -13.84 -12.48
C LYS A 177 -10.93 -13.08 -12.01
N ASN A 178 -11.04 -11.83 -12.44
CA ASN A 178 -12.19 -10.94 -12.19
C ASN A 178 -12.37 -10.54 -10.72
N LEU A 179 -11.36 -10.74 -9.88
CA LEU A 179 -11.31 -10.12 -8.56
C LEU A 179 -10.55 -8.79 -8.65
N THR A 180 -11.03 -7.81 -7.92
CA THR A 180 -10.33 -6.52 -7.78
C THR A 180 -9.18 -6.67 -6.81
N PHE A 181 -8.00 -6.21 -7.18
CA PHE A 181 -6.88 -6.05 -6.25
C PHE A 181 -6.90 -4.62 -5.71
N TRP A 182 -7.38 -4.46 -4.49
CA TRP A 182 -7.47 -3.16 -3.82
C TRP A 182 -8.07 -2.05 -4.72
N GLY A 183 -7.38 -0.89 -4.83
CA GLY A 183 -7.77 0.23 -5.69
C GLY A 183 -7.18 0.19 -7.11
N SER A 184 -6.54 -0.91 -7.52
CA SER A 184 -5.96 -1.01 -8.86
C SER A 184 -7.03 -1.07 -9.94
N LYS A 185 -6.79 -0.41 -11.08
CA LYS A 185 -7.75 -0.38 -12.20
C LYS A 185 -7.79 -1.65 -13.00
N LYS A 186 -6.64 -2.36 -13.09
CA LYS A 186 -6.49 -3.61 -13.86
C LYS A 186 -5.54 -4.55 -13.15
N ASN A 187 -5.79 -5.86 -13.30
CA ASN A 187 -4.86 -6.90 -12.95
C ASN A 187 -4.98 -8.09 -13.92
N ASN A 188 -3.96 -8.94 -13.93
CA ASN A 188 -3.91 -10.14 -14.79
C ASN A 188 -4.54 -11.39 -14.13
N GLY A 189 -5.05 -11.26 -12.92
CA GLY A 189 -5.56 -12.34 -12.07
C GLY A 189 -4.54 -12.82 -11.03
N PHE A 190 -5.05 -13.45 -9.98
CA PHE A 190 -4.28 -13.97 -8.86
C PHE A 190 -3.76 -15.38 -9.22
N VAL A 191 -2.47 -15.52 -9.47
CA VAL A 191 -1.83 -16.82 -9.62
C VAL A 191 -1.62 -17.39 -8.23
N MET A 192 -2.41 -18.39 -7.87
CA MET A 192 -2.45 -18.96 -6.52
C MET A 192 -1.16 -19.69 -6.17
N ALA A 193 -0.72 -19.52 -4.94
CA ALA A 193 0.45 -20.19 -4.39
C ALA A 193 0.26 -20.50 -2.91
N LYS A 194 0.93 -21.53 -2.42
CA LYS A 194 1.21 -21.71 -1.01
C LYS A 194 2.45 -20.92 -0.65
N SER A 195 2.46 -20.34 0.53
CA SER A 195 3.57 -19.53 1.02
C SER A 195 4.23 -20.09 2.27
N LYS A 196 5.53 -19.86 2.37
CA LYS A 196 6.27 -19.78 3.62
C LYS A 196 6.81 -18.37 3.70
N HIS A 197 6.46 -17.65 4.77
CA HIS A 197 6.89 -16.27 4.91
C HIS A 197 7.09 -15.85 6.36
N HIS A 198 7.99 -14.91 6.56
CA HIS A 198 8.19 -14.27 7.86
C HIS A 198 8.54 -12.79 7.70
N TYR A 199 8.38 -12.06 8.77
CA TYR A 199 8.88 -10.69 8.92
C TYR A 199 9.17 -10.39 10.38
N LYS A 200 10.27 -9.67 10.61
CA LYS A 200 10.64 -9.15 11.92
C LYS A 200 11.17 -7.74 11.79
N GLY A 201 10.39 -6.80 12.26
CA GLY A 201 10.76 -5.38 12.23
C GLY A 201 9.65 -4.51 12.81
N HIS A 202 10.03 -3.39 13.41
CA HIS A 202 9.15 -2.53 14.18
C HIS A 202 8.40 -3.36 15.25
N GLU A 203 7.11 -3.23 15.38
CA GLU A 203 6.30 -4.02 16.34
C GLU A 203 5.70 -5.29 15.72
N LEU A 204 6.14 -5.65 14.50
CA LEU A 204 5.69 -6.86 13.82
C LEU A 204 6.74 -7.96 13.93
N ASP A 205 6.34 -9.11 14.44
CA ASP A 205 7.11 -10.35 14.46
C ASP A 205 6.16 -11.49 14.14
N PHE A 206 6.35 -12.15 12.99
CA PHE A 206 5.50 -13.25 12.56
C PHE A 206 6.19 -14.18 11.57
N ALA A 207 5.77 -15.46 11.59
CA ALA A 207 6.15 -16.46 10.60
C ALA A 207 4.96 -17.38 10.34
N PHE A 208 4.75 -17.73 9.08
CA PHE A 208 3.70 -18.64 8.64
C PHE A 208 4.26 -19.60 7.59
N GLU A 209 3.72 -20.81 7.58
CA GLU A 209 4.05 -21.89 6.66
C GLU A 209 2.77 -22.54 6.15
N ASP A 210 2.78 -23.06 4.93
CA ASP A 210 1.58 -23.57 4.23
C ASP A 210 0.41 -22.58 4.13
N ALA A 211 0.71 -21.29 4.29
CA ALA A 211 -0.25 -20.20 4.27
C ALA A 211 -0.57 -19.73 2.84
N ASN A 212 -1.49 -18.79 2.70
CA ASN A 212 -1.83 -18.20 1.42
C ASN A 212 -0.69 -17.39 0.83
N GLY A 213 -0.56 -17.48 -0.48
CA GLY A 213 0.28 -16.58 -1.27
C GLY A 213 -0.24 -16.50 -2.70
N PHE A 214 0.18 -15.47 -3.40
CA PHE A 214 -0.14 -15.30 -4.81
C PHE A 214 0.85 -14.40 -5.53
N LEU A 215 0.87 -14.54 -6.85
CA LEU A 215 1.50 -13.59 -7.77
C LEU A 215 0.40 -12.81 -8.47
N ILE A 216 0.61 -11.50 -8.66
CA ILE A 216 -0.30 -10.66 -9.43
C ILE A 216 0.48 -9.53 -10.10
N GLU A 217 0.04 -9.15 -11.29
CA GLU A 217 0.50 -7.96 -11.99
C GLU A 217 -0.65 -6.97 -12.07
N ILE A 218 -0.38 -5.72 -11.73
CA ILE A 218 -1.40 -4.67 -11.72
C ILE A 218 -1.00 -3.50 -12.59
N GLU A 219 -2.01 -2.80 -13.10
CA GLU A 219 -1.87 -1.51 -13.75
C GLU A 219 -2.89 -0.52 -13.17
N SER A 220 -2.44 0.69 -12.90
CA SER A 220 -3.29 1.77 -12.44
C SER A 220 -2.75 3.13 -12.88
N SER A 221 -3.60 4.14 -12.83
CA SER A 221 -3.22 5.53 -13.15
C SER A 221 -4.22 6.50 -12.53
N GLY A 222 -3.81 7.73 -12.34
CA GLY A 222 -4.69 8.77 -11.79
C GLY A 222 -4.07 10.16 -11.85
N GLY A 223 -4.69 11.11 -11.15
CA GLY A 223 -4.27 12.52 -11.12
C GLY A 223 -4.52 13.26 -12.44
N GLY A 224 -4.13 14.54 -12.48
CA GLY A 224 -4.14 15.32 -13.73
C GLY A 224 -5.50 15.91 -14.14
N GLN A 225 -6.58 15.76 -13.33
CA GLN A 225 -7.86 16.44 -13.58
C GLN A 225 -7.94 17.81 -12.95
#